data_9814775aac4aa87c7d127f25ce46b2ae
#
_entry.id   9814775aac4aa87c7d127f25ce46b2ae
#
_cell.length_a   1.000
_cell.length_b   1.000
_cell.length_c   1.000
_cell.angle_alpha   90.00
_cell.angle_beta   90.00
_cell.angle_gamma   90.00
#
_symmetry.space_group_name_H-M   'P 1'
#
loop_
_entity.id
_entity.type
_entity.pdbx_description
1 polymer ?
#
loop_
_entity_poly.entity_id
_entity_poly.type
_entity_poly.pdbx_seq_one_letter_code
_entity_poly.pdbx_strand_id
1 'polypeptide(L)'
;MKRSNRLLVCEKLERNQAYLLDTAMSLTKNVAEAQDLLQQTSLVILANADNYEEMGCFIGWATKIMRHLHLNNENYKKIRKKMGYDDIPADDSSVAVCENDETCYCRDVYDFIAAGLPTEQADAISLAFEGYSYNEIANEVSTTPATVKNRIHAARTLLRKEFGD
;
A
#
# COMPACT_ATOMS: atom_id res chain seq x y z
N MET A 1 29.28 -3.63 7.70
CA MET A 1 28.32 -3.59 8.85
C MET A 1 26.92 -3.62 8.25
N LYS A 2 26.18 -4.70 8.45
CA LYS A 2 24.75 -4.72 8.06
C LYS A 2 24.02 -3.69 8.93
N ARG A 3 23.50 -2.62 8.32
CA ARG A 3 22.50 -1.76 9.00
C ARG A 3 21.40 -2.68 9.51
N SER A 4 20.99 -2.51 10.74
CA SER A 4 19.88 -3.29 11.27
C SER A 4 18.67 -3.03 10.38
N ASN A 5 18.01 -4.06 9.87
CA ASN A 5 16.80 -3.95 9.03
C ASN A 5 15.77 -3.00 9.68
N ARG A 6 15.74 -2.99 11.00
CA ARG A 6 14.86 -2.14 11.79
C ARG A 6 15.13 -0.63 11.58
N LEU A 7 16.40 -0.22 11.52
CA LEU A 7 16.78 1.18 11.26
C LEU A 7 16.41 1.60 9.85
N LEU A 8 16.65 0.73 8.87
CA LEU A 8 16.25 0.96 7.47
C LEU A 8 14.73 1.09 7.33
N VAL A 9 13.97 0.23 8.00
CA VAL A 9 12.50 0.27 7.98
C VAL A 9 11.97 1.54 8.65
N CYS A 10 12.58 2.00 9.77
CA CYS A 10 12.22 3.27 10.39
C CYS A 10 12.44 4.45 9.45
N GLU A 11 13.63 4.54 8.82
CA GLU A 11 13.94 5.61 7.86
C GLU A 11 12.95 5.62 6.69
N LYS A 12 12.61 4.45 6.13
CA LYS A 12 11.64 4.33 5.03
C LYS A 12 10.22 4.70 5.49
N LEU A 13 9.83 4.34 6.70
CA LEU A 13 8.54 4.68 7.26
C LEU A 13 8.39 6.19 7.44
N GLU A 14 9.40 6.86 8.02
CA GLU A 14 9.41 8.30 8.20
C GLU A 14 9.32 9.05 6.87
N ARG A 15 10.12 8.64 5.88
CA ARG A 15 10.12 9.28 4.54
C ARG A 15 8.80 9.14 3.81
N ASN A 16 8.09 8.03 3.99
CA ASN A 16 6.85 7.74 3.28
C ASN A 16 5.59 8.02 4.11
N GLN A 17 5.72 8.66 5.28
CA GLN A 17 4.59 8.88 6.18
C GLN A 17 3.45 9.68 5.54
N ALA A 18 3.77 10.73 4.77
CA ALA A 18 2.78 11.56 4.08
C ALA A 18 2.00 10.75 3.04
N TYR A 19 2.68 9.94 2.23
CA TYR A 19 2.05 9.06 1.24
C TYR A 19 1.15 8.00 1.92
N LEU A 20 1.63 7.41 3.01
CA LEU A 20 0.86 6.42 3.75
C LEU A 20 -0.38 7.03 4.41
N LEU A 21 -0.28 8.29 4.89
CA LEU A 21 -1.44 9.01 5.43
C LEU A 21 -2.48 9.30 4.34
N ASP A 22 -2.04 9.73 3.16
CA ASP A 22 -2.93 9.97 2.02
C ASP A 22 -3.63 8.67 1.58
N THR A 23 -2.89 7.58 1.53
CA THR A 23 -3.46 6.23 1.28
C THR A 23 -4.49 5.85 2.35
N ALA A 24 -4.18 6.07 3.63
CA ALA A 24 -5.11 5.80 4.73
C ALA A 24 -6.38 6.65 4.62
N MET A 25 -6.25 7.93 4.24
CA MET A 25 -7.38 8.83 3.98
C MET A 25 -8.27 8.34 2.84
N SER A 26 -7.67 7.84 1.76
CA SER A 26 -8.43 7.28 0.63
C SER A 26 -9.25 6.05 1.01
N LEU A 27 -8.74 5.25 1.94
CA LEU A 27 -9.41 4.03 2.44
C LEU A 27 -10.52 4.34 3.44
N THR A 28 -10.27 5.23 4.40
CA THR A 28 -11.18 5.47 5.54
C THR A 28 -12.13 6.63 5.29
N LYS A 29 -11.74 7.61 4.47
CA LYS A 29 -12.48 8.86 4.21
C LYS A 29 -12.75 9.69 5.49
N ASN A 30 -11.99 9.45 6.55
CA ASN A 30 -12.08 10.11 7.84
C ASN A 30 -10.69 10.30 8.43
N VAL A 31 -10.37 11.51 8.88
CA VAL A 31 -9.04 11.90 9.37
C VAL A 31 -8.62 11.11 10.60
N ALA A 32 -9.50 10.99 11.59
CA ALA A 32 -9.19 10.27 12.83
C ALA A 32 -8.96 8.78 12.57
N GLU A 33 -9.80 8.16 11.75
CA GLU A 33 -9.64 6.76 11.35
C GLU A 33 -8.39 6.55 10.48
N ALA A 34 -8.04 7.51 9.62
CA ALA A 34 -6.84 7.45 8.81
C ALA A 34 -5.57 7.52 9.67
N GLN A 35 -5.54 8.40 10.66
CA GLN A 35 -4.44 8.50 11.60
C GLN A 35 -4.29 7.23 12.44
N ASP A 36 -5.38 6.68 12.94
CA ASP A 36 -5.39 5.40 13.66
C ASP A 36 -4.89 4.26 12.79
N LEU A 37 -5.37 4.18 11.54
CA LEU A 37 -4.94 3.17 10.58
C LEU A 37 -3.45 3.30 10.26
N LEU A 38 -2.94 4.52 10.08
CA LEU A 38 -1.51 4.77 9.87
C LEU A 38 -0.67 4.33 11.08
N GLN A 39 -1.12 4.64 12.30
CA GLN A 39 -0.41 4.23 13.52
C GLN A 39 -0.39 2.70 13.67
N GLN A 40 -1.52 2.03 13.47
CA GLN A 40 -1.61 0.57 13.49
C GLN A 40 -0.71 -0.06 12.43
N THR A 41 -0.69 0.51 11.22
CA THR A 41 0.19 0.07 10.13
C THR A 41 1.64 0.21 10.53
N SER A 42 2.04 1.34 11.08
CA SER A 42 3.41 1.60 11.55
C SER A 42 3.86 0.62 12.62
N LEU A 43 2.99 0.30 13.58
CA LEU A 43 3.28 -0.69 14.62
C LEU A 43 3.52 -2.08 14.03
N VAL A 44 2.68 -2.52 13.08
CA VAL A 44 2.82 -3.83 12.43
C VAL A 44 4.09 -3.87 11.57
N ILE A 45 4.41 -2.79 10.84
CA ILE A 45 5.64 -2.65 10.06
C ILE A 45 6.86 -2.80 10.96
N LEU A 46 6.91 -2.07 12.07
CA LEU A 46 8.03 -2.11 13.03
C LEU A 46 8.17 -3.46 13.73
N ALA A 47 7.06 -4.11 14.03
CA ALA A 47 7.06 -5.47 14.60
C ALA A 47 7.61 -6.51 13.63
N ASN A 48 7.47 -6.30 12.32
CA ASN A 48 7.94 -7.20 11.27
C ASN A 48 9.23 -6.71 10.58
N ALA A 49 9.88 -5.68 11.10
CA ALA A 49 11.05 -5.05 10.48
C ALA A 49 12.22 -6.01 10.29
N ASP A 50 12.42 -6.97 11.20
CA ASP A 50 13.50 -7.96 11.11
C ASP A 50 13.31 -8.94 9.95
N ASN A 51 12.06 -9.15 9.51
CA ASN A 51 11.68 -9.99 8.39
C ASN A 51 11.58 -9.22 7.05
N TYR A 52 11.84 -7.91 7.08
CA TYR A 52 11.80 -7.09 5.87
C TYR A 52 13.02 -7.41 4.99
N GLU A 53 12.75 -7.84 3.76
CA GLU A 53 13.75 -8.02 2.73
C GLU A 53 13.66 -6.86 1.72
N GLU A 54 14.80 -6.20 1.47
CA GLU A 54 14.88 -5.06 0.53
C GLU A 54 14.73 -5.47 -0.96
N MET A 55 14.04 -6.57 -1.21
CA MET A 55 13.80 -7.10 -2.56
C MET A 55 12.55 -6.53 -3.24
N GLY A 56 11.91 -5.51 -2.69
CA GLY A 56 10.67 -4.97 -3.20
C GLY A 56 10.41 -3.52 -2.83
N CYS A 57 9.32 -2.98 -3.38
CA CYS A 57 8.86 -1.65 -3.04
C CYS A 57 8.34 -1.62 -1.59
N PHE A 58 8.97 -0.82 -0.71
CA PHE A 58 8.55 -0.64 0.68
C PHE A 58 7.09 -0.15 0.75
N ILE A 59 6.73 0.79 -0.11
CA ILE A 59 5.38 1.36 -0.17
C ILE A 59 4.35 0.26 -0.47
N GLY A 60 4.60 -0.61 -1.44
CA GLY A 60 3.70 -1.71 -1.77
C GLY A 60 3.51 -2.70 -0.61
N TRP A 61 4.58 -2.99 0.13
CA TRP A 61 4.49 -3.82 1.34
C TRP A 61 3.71 -3.14 2.46
N ALA A 62 3.98 -1.85 2.73
CA ALA A 62 3.30 -1.06 3.75
C ALA A 62 1.81 -0.87 3.43
N THR A 63 1.48 -0.54 2.18
CA THR A 63 0.10 -0.39 1.70
C THR A 63 -0.68 -1.70 1.81
N LYS A 64 -0.05 -2.83 1.52
CA LYS A 64 -0.67 -4.15 1.69
C LYS A 64 -1.04 -4.42 3.15
N ILE A 65 -0.14 -4.12 4.08
CA ILE A 65 -0.41 -4.23 5.53
C ILE A 65 -1.58 -3.31 5.91
N MET A 66 -1.52 -2.05 5.49
CA MET A 66 -2.56 -1.05 5.76
C MET A 66 -3.94 -1.50 5.26
N ARG A 67 -4.03 -1.99 4.04
CA ARG A 67 -5.27 -2.48 3.47
C ARG A 67 -5.85 -3.67 4.24
N HIS A 68 -5.00 -4.62 4.64
CA HIS A 68 -5.45 -5.75 5.46
C HIS A 68 -5.98 -5.30 6.82
N LEU A 69 -5.32 -4.34 7.46
CA LEU A 69 -5.79 -3.77 8.72
C LEU A 69 -7.13 -3.05 8.54
N HIS A 70 -7.27 -2.25 7.48
CA HIS A 70 -8.52 -1.58 7.16
C HIS A 70 -9.68 -2.57 6.97
N LEU A 71 -9.48 -3.62 6.17
CA LEU A 71 -10.50 -4.65 5.95
C LEU A 71 -10.90 -5.38 7.25
N ASN A 72 -9.93 -5.66 8.11
CA ASN A 72 -10.20 -6.27 9.42
C ASN A 72 -11.02 -5.32 10.32
N ASN A 73 -10.67 -4.03 10.34
CA ASN A 73 -11.40 -3.02 11.10
C ASN A 73 -12.84 -2.86 10.59
N GLU A 74 -13.04 -2.82 9.27
CA GLU A 74 -14.37 -2.76 8.66
C GLU A 74 -15.23 -4.00 8.96
N ASN A 75 -14.63 -5.19 8.93
CA ASN A 75 -15.32 -6.41 9.31
C ASN A 75 -15.73 -6.38 10.80
N TYR A 76 -14.84 -5.89 11.66
CA TYR A 76 -15.14 -5.73 13.08
C TYR A 76 -16.27 -4.73 13.33
N LYS A 77 -16.28 -3.57 12.64
CA LYS A 77 -17.37 -2.58 12.69
C LYS A 77 -18.69 -3.20 12.25
N LYS A 78 -18.72 -3.98 11.17
CA LYS A 78 -19.93 -4.67 10.68
C LYS A 78 -20.47 -5.66 11.72
N ILE A 79 -19.61 -6.40 12.41
CA ILE A 79 -20.00 -7.33 13.49
C ILE A 79 -20.57 -6.55 14.68
N ARG A 80 -19.92 -5.46 15.11
CA ARG A 80 -20.39 -4.60 16.20
C ARG A 80 -21.78 -4.02 15.90
N LYS A 81 -21.99 -3.51 14.68
CA LYS A 81 -23.27 -2.98 14.24
C LYS A 81 -24.37 -4.05 14.27
N LYS A 82 -24.07 -5.29 13.88
CA LYS A 82 -25.01 -6.42 14.00
C LYS A 82 -25.34 -6.75 15.47
N MET A 83 -24.43 -6.46 16.38
CA MET A 83 -24.63 -6.67 17.83
C MET A 83 -25.30 -5.48 18.55
N GLY A 84 -25.68 -4.41 17.83
CA GLY A 84 -26.41 -3.27 18.36
C GLY A 84 -25.55 -2.21 19.06
N TYR A 85 -24.24 -2.17 18.76
CA TYR A 85 -23.37 -1.08 19.21
C TYR A 85 -23.36 0.04 18.16
N ASP A 86 -23.97 1.19 18.48
CA ASP A 86 -24.08 2.33 17.59
C ASP A 86 -22.74 3.05 17.37
N ASP A 87 -22.54 3.52 16.11
CA ASP A 87 -21.37 4.30 15.72
C ASP A 87 -21.46 5.76 16.16
N ILE A 88 -20.35 6.31 16.66
CA ILE A 88 -20.19 7.75 16.90
C ILE A 88 -19.97 8.45 15.55
N PRO A 89 -20.67 9.57 15.23
CA PRO A 89 -20.51 10.27 13.97
C PRO A 89 -19.09 10.79 13.78
N ALA A 90 -18.55 10.63 12.57
CA ALA A 90 -17.23 11.11 12.18
C ALA A 90 -17.26 12.57 11.74
N ASP A 91 -16.26 13.35 12.15
CA ASP A 91 -16.04 14.74 11.76
C ASP A 91 -15.26 14.79 10.43
N ASP A 92 -15.73 15.63 9.50
CA ASP A 92 -15.24 15.73 8.12
C ASP A 92 -14.23 16.90 8.01
N SER A 93 -12.95 16.63 8.23
CA SER A 93 -11.89 17.63 8.05
C SER A 93 -10.92 17.24 6.93
N SER A 94 -10.72 18.16 6.00
CA SER A 94 -9.81 18.01 4.85
C SER A 94 -8.34 18.17 5.27
N VAL A 95 -7.49 17.28 4.81
CA VAL A 95 -6.02 17.32 5.04
C VAL A 95 -5.32 17.80 3.77
N ALA A 96 -4.36 18.74 3.96
CA ALA A 96 -3.51 19.23 2.88
C ALA A 96 -2.41 18.20 2.54
N VAL A 97 -2.18 18.00 1.25
CA VAL A 97 -1.13 17.11 0.73
C VAL A 97 0.22 17.80 0.82
N CYS A 98 1.22 17.15 1.40
CA CYS A 98 2.61 17.60 1.37
C CYS A 98 3.35 16.99 0.18
N GLU A 99 3.92 17.82 -0.69
CA GLU A 99 4.82 17.39 -1.76
C GLU A 99 6.21 17.08 -1.17
N ASN A 100 6.67 15.83 -1.35
CA ASN A 100 8.01 15.38 -0.93
C ASN A 100 8.77 14.86 -2.16
N ASP A 101 10.11 14.97 -2.19
CA ASP A 101 10.95 14.55 -3.32
C ASP A 101 10.78 13.06 -3.70
N GLU A 102 10.46 12.19 -2.73
CA GLU A 102 10.13 10.78 -2.99
C GLU A 102 8.76 10.60 -3.67
N THR A 103 7.85 11.58 -3.55
CA THR A 103 6.59 11.60 -4.29
C THR A 103 6.85 11.78 -5.79
N CYS A 104 7.92 12.50 -6.14
CA CYS A 104 8.34 12.67 -7.53
C CYS A 104 8.84 11.35 -8.14
N TYR A 105 9.69 10.61 -7.43
CA TYR A 105 10.14 9.29 -7.87
C TYR A 105 8.99 8.28 -8.00
N CYS A 106 8.05 8.31 -7.08
CA CYS A 106 6.83 7.49 -7.19
C CYS A 106 5.99 7.89 -8.41
N ARG A 107 5.89 9.19 -8.72
CA ARG A 107 5.16 9.68 -9.89
C ARG A 107 5.80 9.17 -11.18
N ASP A 108 7.13 9.24 -11.33
CA ASP A 108 7.86 8.75 -12.50
C ASP A 108 7.63 7.24 -12.71
N VAL A 109 7.60 6.47 -11.63
CA VAL A 109 7.28 5.03 -11.67
C VAL A 109 5.83 4.81 -12.11
N TYR A 110 4.88 5.58 -11.59
CA TYR A 110 3.47 5.46 -12.01
C TYR A 110 3.26 5.88 -13.45
N ASP A 111 3.92 6.96 -13.90
CA ASP A 111 3.86 7.42 -15.29
C ASP A 111 4.45 6.38 -16.24
N PHE A 112 5.55 5.73 -15.85
CA PHE A 112 6.12 4.62 -16.62
C PHE A 112 5.21 3.39 -16.63
N ILE A 113 4.55 3.06 -15.53
CA ILE A 113 3.56 1.97 -15.48
C ILE A 113 2.42 2.26 -16.46
N ALA A 114 1.93 3.50 -16.48
CA ALA A 114 0.80 3.89 -17.32
C ALA A 114 1.15 3.96 -18.82
N ALA A 115 2.35 4.41 -19.16
CA ALA A 115 2.74 4.69 -20.56
C ALA A 115 3.73 3.67 -21.14
N GLY A 116 4.55 3.03 -20.32
CA GLY A 116 5.66 2.16 -20.72
C GLY A 116 5.40 0.66 -20.60
N LEU A 117 4.38 0.25 -19.86
CA LEU A 117 4.03 -1.16 -19.70
C LEU A 117 2.83 -1.55 -20.59
N PRO A 118 2.79 -2.81 -21.07
CA PRO A 118 1.56 -3.36 -21.65
C PRO A 118 0.41 -3.26 -20.66
N THR A 119 -0.79 -2.88 -21.13
CA THR A 119 -1.98 -2.62 -20.30
C THR A 119 -2.25 -3.72 -19.27
N GLU A 120 -2.18 -4.98 -19.68
CA GLU A 120 -2.42 -6.11 -18.78
C GLU A 120 -1.39 -6.24 -17.66
N GLN A 121 -0.15 -5.81 -17.90
CA GLN A 121 0.92 -5.78 -16.89
C GLN A 121 0.78 -4.55 -15.99
N ALA A 122 0.41 -3.41 -16.57
CA ALA A 122 0.14 -2.17 -15.84
C ALA A 122 -1.01 -2.36 -14.85
N ASP A 123 -2.14 -2.92 -15.29
CA ASP A 123 -3.29 -3.19 -14.42
C ASP A 123 -2.93 -4.13 -13.27
N ALA A 124 -2.25 -5.24 -13.59
CA ALA A 124 -1.88 -6.22 -12.58
C ALA A 124 -0.91 -5.66 -11.52
N ILE A 125 0.08 -4.84 -11.95
CA ILE A 125 1.06 -4.29 -11.00
C ILE A 125 0.50 -3.11 -10.22
N SER A 126 -0.39 -2.30 -10.80
CA SER A 126 -1.08 -1.21 -10.10
C SER A 126 -1.94 -1.76 -8.97
N LEU A 127 -2.77 -2.76 -9.24
CA LEU A 127 -3.57 -3.43 -8.22
C LEU A 127 -2.70 -4.10 -7.14
N ALA A 128 -1.54 -4.66 -7.52
CA ALA A 128 -0.60 -5.21 -6.56
C ALA A 128 0.03 -4.13 -5.66
N PHE A 129 0.28 -2.93 -6.18
CA PHE A 129 0.74 -1.78 -5.38
C PHE A 129 -0.35 -1.27 -4.43
N GLU A 130 -1.61 -1.33 -4.84
CA GLU A 130 -2.76 -1.04 -3.98
C GLU A 130 -2.98 -2.10 -2.89
N GLY A 131 -2.22 -3.19 -2.91
CA GLY A 131 -2.23 -4.24 -1.90
C GLY A 131 -3.23 -5.36 -2.15
N TYR A 132 -3.79 -5.48 -3.36
CA TYR A 132 -4.63 -6.61 -3.73
C TYR A 132 -3.82 -7.92 -3.78
N SER A 133 -4.41 -9.01 -3.31
CA SER A 133 -3.83 -10.35 -3.46
C SER A 133 -3.95 -10.83 -4.91
N TYR A 134 -3.13 -11.80 -5.30
CA TYR A 134 -3.19 -12.35 -6.66
C TYR A 134 -4.54 -12.97 -7.02
N ASN A 135 -5.27 -13.49 -6.04
CA ASN A 135 -6.62 -14.01 -6.26
C ASN A 135 -7.63 -12.87 -6.51
N GLU A 136 -7.55 -11.79 -5.75
CA GLU A 136 -8.40 -10.61 -5.95
C GLU A 136 -8.11 -9.95 -7.30
N ILE A 137 -6.83 -9.77 -7.66
CA ILE A 137 -6.42 -9.24 -8.97
C ILE A 137 -6.94 -10.15 -10.10
N ALA A 138 -6.80 -11.46 -9.95
CA ALA A 138 -7.28 -12.41 -10.95
C ALA A 138 -8.78 -12.31 -11.20
N ASN A 139 -9.56 -12.09 -10.15
CA ASN A 139 -11.00 -11.87 -10.26
C ASN A 139 -11.32 -10.53 -10.94
N GLU A 140 -10.60 -9.46 -10.58
CA GLU A 140 -10.81 -8.11 -11.14
C GLU A 140 -10.49 -8.06 -12.64
N VAL A 141 -9.35 -8.62 -13.04
CA VAL A 141 -8.93 -8.64 -14.45
C VAL A 141 -9.36 -9.89 -15.22
N SER A 142 -10.29 -10.66 -14.69
CA SER A 142 -10.89 -11.86 -15.30
C SER A 142 -9.86 -12.86 -15.84
N THR A 143 -8.88 -13.22 -15.01
CA THR A 143 -7.80 -14.16 -15.37
C THR A 143 -7.46 -15.13 -14.22
N THR A 144 -6.39 -15.92 -14.37
CA THR A 144 -5.95 -16.83 -13.31
C THR A 144 -4.88 -16.22 -12.41
N PRO A 145 -4.77 -16.60 -11.13
CA PRO A 145 -3.71 -16.12 -10.25
C PRO A 145 -2.30 -16.41 -10.77
N ALA A 146 -2.10 -17.50 -11.49
CA ALA A 146 -0.85 -17.84 -12.14
C ALA A 146 -0.48 -16.84 -13.24
N THR A 147 -1.45 -16.41 -14.04
CA THR A 147 -1.27 -15.38 -15.07
C THR A 147 -0.95 -14.02 -14.43
N VAL A 148 -1.65 -13.66 -13.36
CA VAL A 148 -1.37 -12.43 -12.58
C VAL A 148 0.07 -12.43 -12.06
N LYS A 149 0.52 -13.53 -11.46
CA LYS A 149 1.90 -13.68 -10.99
C LYS A 149 2.92 -13.44 -12.12
N ASN A 150 2.69 -14.01 -13.29
CA ASN A 150 3.57 -13.83 -14.45
C ASN A 150 3.56 -12.39 -14.97
N ARG A 151 2.39 -11.74 -15.06
CA ARG A 151 2.25 -10.33 -15.47
C ARG A 151 2.99 -9.42 -14.51
N ILE A 152 2.83 -9.59 -13.19
CA ILE A 152 3.54 -8.81 -12.17
C ILE A 152 5.05 -9.05 -12.24
N HIS A 153 5.48 -10.29 -12.46
CA HIS A 153 6.91 -10.59 -12.60
C HIS A 153 7.52 -9.90 -13.81
N ALA A 154 6.85 -9.94 -14.96
CA ALA A 154 7.28 -9.25 -16.19
C ALA A 154 7.33 -7.73 -15.99
N ALA A 155 6.29 -7.14 -15.38
CA ALA A 155 6.25 -5.72 -15.07
C ALA A 155 7.40 -5.28 -14.15
N ARG A 156 7.68 -6.05 -13.09
CA ARG A 156 8.81 -5.79 -12.18
C ARG A 156 10.18 -5.88 -12.89
N THR A 157 10.30 -6.77 -13.84
CA THR A 157 11.55 -6.90 -14.63
C THR A 157 11.78 -5.66 -15.49
N LEU A 158 10.71 -5.12 -16.11
CA LEU A 158 10.79 -3.90 -16.89
C LEU A 158 11.07 -2.68 -16.00
N LEU A 159 10.38 -2.57 -14.85
CA LEU A 159 10.63 -1.49 -13.88
C LEU A 159 12.07 -1.50 -13.34
N ARG A 160 12.62 -2.68 -13.04
CA ARG A 160 14.03 -2.77 -12.62
C ARG A 160 15.02 -2.38 -13.71
N LYS A 161 14.69 -2.66 -14.96
CA LYS A 161 15.52 -2.25 -16.09
C LYS A 161 15.54 -0.75 -16.28
N GLU A 162 14.43 -0.07 -16.00
CA GLU A 162 14.29 1.39 -16.18
C GLU A 162 14.79 2.18 -14.98
N PHE A 163 14.47 1.72 -13.75
CA PHE A 163 14.71 2.46 -12.51
C PHE A 163 15.66 1.76 -11.53
N GLY A 164 16.12 0.57 -11.84
CA GLY A 164 17.02 -0.18 -10.98
C GLY A 164 18.49 0.05 -11.37
N ASP A 165 19.26 0.61 -10.44
CA ASP A 165 20.72 0.47 -10.42
C ASP A 165 21.12 -0.83 -9.76
#